data_b013c58f80d49c6cf603c972d6e03d54
#
_entry.id   b013c58f80d49c6cf603c972d6e03d54
#
_cell.length_a   1.000
_cell.length_b   1.000
_cell.length_c   1.000
_cell.angle_alpha   90.00
_cell.angle_beta   90.00
_cell.angle_gamma   90.00
#
_symmetry.space_group_name_H-M   'P 1'
#
loop_
_entity.id
_entity.type
_entity.pdbx_description
1 polymer ?
#
loop_
_entity_poly.entity_id
_entity_poly.type
_entity_poly.pdbx_seq_one_letter_code
_entity_poly.pdbx_strand_id
1 'polypeptide(L)'
;MKRISGFPVFALIFLFIISSAEAAEPEQIHLAVNGNKGEMVIQWGTIEDTWNFCPSSNNVEYGFDSDNLNFTKSGSSDMYLWNTCTHTVILTELEPNMTYYYRVGGDGEWSDIFSFVTLEENPERIVVGAIADHGTSSNAQETTNNMENEDMDLVIHAGDLSYANGAGSGNGIGDQSVWDEYQNQIENVASRTPHMYAPGNHEEDAEPYGFDAYESRFFNPGPNSFWYSFDFEFIHFISISAEHDYEPGSSQYSWLLNDLEEANQNRENVPWIVVFAHRPMYSSNGDGDGHGSDIEFREAMEILLYDFQVDLAVWGHDHHYERTYPVFEENVYSNNSGTMTDPYYKPGATIHIVAGMSGRSAYDGLVEPKPAWSAYREVAYGYTIFEATPTSINYKFIRNSDGNVADDFWIINTLEVDLPIEIPNNRTTNETDDDTIIDQIKELNYNSFALTTAIVALTAIFNLKVRKK
;
A
#
# COMPACT_ATOMS: atom_id res chain seq x y z
N MET A 1 18.68 -9.96 -91.37
CA MET A 1 19.52 -9.68 -90.21
C MET A 1 18.72 -8.73 -89.30
N LYS A 2 18.11 -9.29 -88.24
CA LYS A 2 17.39 -8.47 -87.20
C LYS A 2 18.29 -8.40 -85.96
N ARG A 3 18.64 -7.15 -85.60
CA ARG A 3 19.39 -6.91 -84.34
C ARG A 3 18.42 -7.00 -83.17
N ILE A 4 18.72 -7.85 -82.23
CA ILE A 4 18.04 -7.93 -80.95
C ILE A 4 18.76 -6.97 -79.99
N SER A 5 18.06 -5.92 -79.56
CA SER A 5 18.53 -4.99 -78.52
C SER A 5 18.30 -5.61 -77.16
N GLY A 6 19.40 -5.93 -76.44
CA GLY A 6 19.32 -6.35 -75.05
C GLY A 6 19.02 -5.18 -74.12
N PHE A 7 18.00 -5.28 -73.27
CA PHE A 7 17.74 -4.37 -72.15
C PHE A 7 18.62 -4.77 -70.97
N PRO A 8 19.30 -3.86 -70.30
CA PRO A 8 20.01 -4.16 -69.07
C PRO A 8 19.01 -4.32 -67.95
N VAL A 9 19.01 -5.48 -67.30
CA VAL A 9 18.29 -5.71 -66.03
C VAL A 9 19.11 -5.06 -64.92
N PHE A 10 18.62 -3.92 -64.38
CA PHE A 10 19.15 -3.35 -63.17
C PHE A 10 18.55 -4.15 -61.98
N ALA A 11 19.36 -4.98 -61.34
CA ALA A 11 19.03 -5.59 -60.05
C ALA A 11 19.16 -4.51 -58.97
N LEU A 12 18.03 -4.00 -58.49
CA LEU A 12 18.00 -3.22 -57.25
C LEU A 12 18.26 -4.13 -56.07
N ILE A 13 19.47 -4.06 -55.49
CA ILE A 13 19.77 -4.67 -54.22
C ILE A 13 19.21 -3.74 -53.14
N PHE A 14 18.06 -4.12 -52.54
CA PHE A 14 17.60 -3.51 -51.32
C PHE A 14 18.51 -4.00 -50.17
N LEU A 15 19.45 -3.18 -49.76
CA LEU A 15 20.09 -3.34 -48.46
C LEU A 15 19.03 -3.02 -47.38
N PHE A 16 18.46 -4.06 -46.77
CA PHE A 16 17.80 -3.88 -45.49
C PHE A 16 18.90 -3.58 -44.47
N ILE A 17 19.05 -2.32 -44.11
CA ILE A 17 19.73 -1.95 -42.88
C ILE A 17 18.78 -2.40 -41.79
N ILE A 18 19.03 -3.57 -41.20
CA ILE A 18 18.47 -3.95 -39.92
C ILE A 18 19.20 -3.03 -38.91
N SER A 19 18.62 -1.90 -38.61
CA SER A 19 18.96 -1.19 -37.40
C SER A 19 18.53 -2.14 -36.28
N SER A 20 19.49 -2.72 -35.58
CA SER A 20 19.20 -3.26 -34.26
C SER A 20 18.67 -2.07 -33.47
N ALA A 21 17.39 -2.06 -33.11
CA ALA A 21 16.94 -1.19 -32.07
C ALA A 21 17.82 -1.54 -30.85
N GLU A 22 18.54 -0.56 -30.34
CA GLU A 22 19.23 -0.68 -29.08
C GLU A 22 18.14 -0.98 -28.06
N ALA A 23 18.28 -2.00 -27.24
CA ALA A 23 17.29 -2.32 -26.21
C ALA A 23 17.25 -1.13 -25.24
N ALA A 24 16.05 -0.79 -24.75
CA ALA A 24 15.92 0.29 -23.79
C ALA A 24 16.54 -0.07 -22.44
N GLU A 25 17.21 0.88 -21.81
CA GLU A 25 17.80 0.70 -20.49
C GLU A 25 16.68 0.47 -19.45
N PRO A 26 16.79 -0.54 -18.57
CA PRO A 26 15.84 -0.75 -17.50
C PRO A 26 15.88 0.40 -16.48
N GLU A 27 14.70 0.90 -16.10
CA GLU A 27 14.50 1.95 -15.10
C GLU A 27 13.27 1.67 -14.25
N GLN A 28 12.99 2.48 -13.22
CA GLN A 28 11.79 2.34 -12.40
C GLN A 28 11.73 1.02 -11.62
N ILE A 29 12.90 0.53 -11.20
CA ILE A 29 13.01 -0.76 -10.53
C ILE A 29 12.36 -0.68 -9.14
N HIS A 30 11.43 -1.57 -8.87
CA HIS A 30 10.76 -1.66 -7.58
C HIS A 30 10.41 -3.09 -7.20
N LEU A 31 10.31 -3.32 -5.91
CA LEU A 31 9.96 -4.59 -5.30
C LEU A 31 8.52 -4.56 -4.80
N ALA A 32 7.88 -5.75 -4.78
CA ALA A 32 6.59 -5.95 -4.14
C ALA A 32 6.56 -7.34 -3.47
N VAL A 33 5.62 -7.54 -2.54
CA VAL A 33 5.35 -8.85 -1.96
C VAL A 33 4.10 -9.46 -2.57
N ASN A 34 4.05 -10.80 -2.67
CA ASN A 34 2.86 -11.50 -3.16
C ASN A 34 2.16 -12.33 -2.06
N GLY A 35 2.52 -12.11 -0.79
CA GLY A 35 1.96 -12.79 0.37
C GLY A 35 2.55 -14.16 0.67
N ASN A 36 3.55 -14.64 -0.09
CA ASN A 36 4.22 -15.91 0.17
C ASN A 36 5.62 -15.70 0.74
N LYS A 37 5.94 -16.37 1.85
CA LYS A 37 7.31 -16.36 2.38
C LYS A 37 8.31 -16.96 1.39
N GLY A 38 9.49 -16.35 1.31
CA GLY A 38 10.54 -16.79 0.39
C GLY A 38 10.28 -16.44 -1.07
N GLU A 39 9.40 -15.47 -1.33
CA GLU A 39 9.17 -14.91 -2.66
C GLU A 39 9.38 -13.40 -2.67
N MET A 40 9.81 -12.88 -3.82
CA MET A 40 9.97 -11.44 -4.06
C MET A 40 9.55 -11.13 -5.50
N VAL A 41 8.66 -10.18 -5.66
CA VAL A 41 8.28 -9.63 -6.96
C VAL A 41 9.25 -8.51 -7.30
N ILE A 42 9.82 -8.54 -8.51
CA ILE A 42 10.67 -7.49 -9.04
C ILE A 42 10.00 -6.96 -10.30
N GLN A 43 9.72 -5.67 -10.33
CA GLN A 43 9.16 -4.96 -11.47
C GLN A 43 10.10 -3.85 -11.93
N TRP A 44 10.04 -3.55 -13.23
CA TRP A 44 10.78 -2.44 -13.84
C TRP A 44 10.12 -2.00 -15.13
N GLY A 45 10.45 -0.81 -15.58
CA GLY A 45 10.03 -0.26 -16.85
C GLY A 45 11.15 -0.28 -17.91
N THR A 46 10.76 -0.35 -19.17
CA THR A 46 11.59 0.08 -20.30
C THR A 46 10.78 1.02 -21.19
N ILE A 47 11.40 2.11 -21.61
CA ILE A 47 10.73 3.08 -22.51
C ILE A 47 11.18 2.80 -23.94
N GLU A 48 10.26 2.35 -24.78
CA GLU A 48 10.54 1.93 -26.14
C GLU A 48 10.28 3.04 -27.16
N ASP A 49 11.23 3.28 -28.06
CA ASP A 49 11.07 4.24 -29.15
C ASP A 49 10.06 3.78 -30.25
N THR A 50 9.66 2.53 -30.22
CA THR A 50 8.78 1.93 -31.21
C THR A 50 7.59 1.20 -30.62
N TRP A 51 6.40 1.60 -31.00
CA TRP A 51 5.06 1.21 -30.53
C TRP A 51 4.65 -0.26 -30.68
N ASN A 52 5.53 -1.23 -30.88
CA ASN A 52 5.03 -2.51 -31.34
C ASN A 52 5.32 -3.73 -30.46
N PHE A 53 6.32 -3.73 -29.62
CA PHE A 53 6.68 -4.93 -28.83
C PHE A 53 7.52 -4.55 -27.62
N CYS A 54 7.20 -5.12 -26.46
CA CYS A 54 8.14 -5.13 -25.35
C CYS A 54 9.39 -5.93 -25.69
N PRO A 55 10.57 -5.56 -25.17
CA PRO A 55 11.78 -6.36 -25.30
C PRO A 55 11.54 -7.78 -24.83
N SER A 56 12.20 -8.74 -25.49
CA SER A 56 12.15 -10.15 -25.06
C SER A 56 12.98 -10.41 -23.80
N SER A 57 13.71 -9.41 -23.33
CA SER A 57 14.66 -9.49 -22.23
C SER A 57 14.03 -9.10 -20.89
N ASN A 58 13.16 -9.96 -20.37
CA ASN A 58 12.49 -9.81 -19.09
C ASN A 58 13.13 -10.74 -18.04
N ASN A 59 14.44 -10.56 -17.81
CA ASN A 59 15.19 -11.40 -16.89
C ASN A 59 15.63 -10.65 -15.65
N VAL A 60 15.73 -11.39 -14.56
CA VAL A 60 16.45 -11.00 -13.35
C VAL A 60 17.64 -11.96 -13.21
N GLU A 61 18.85 -11.40 -13.17
CA GLU A 61 20.03 -12.13 -12.69
C GLU A 61 20.23 -11.79 -11.22
N TYR A 62 20.44 -12.80 -10.37
CA TYR A 62 20.58 -12.60 -8.92
C TYR A 62 21.54 -13.60 -8.28
N GLY A 63 21.98 -13.30 -7.08
CA GLY A 63 22.92 -14.13 -6.33
C GLY A 63 23.25 -13.56 -4.95
N PHE A 64 24.13 -14.25 -4.25
CA PHE A 64 24.58 -13.84 -2.90
C PHE A 64 25.81 -12.92 -2.92
N ASP A 65 26.38 -12.66 -4.09
CA ASP A 65 27.58 -11.87 -4.29
C ASP A 65 27.38 -10.94 -5.49
N SER A 66 27.59 -9.64 -5.30
CA SER A 66 27.44 -8.63 -6.34
C SER A 66 28.34 -8.85 -7.56
N ASP A 67 29.51 -9.47 -7.36
CA ASP A 67 30.43 -9.81 -8.44
C ASP A 67 30.04 -11.11 -9.17
N ASN A 68 29.02 -11.84 -8.68
CA ASN A 68 28.69 -13.16 -9.19
C ASN A 68 27.18 -13.50 -9.04
N LEU A 69 26.37 -13.01 -9.97
CA LEU A 69 24.93 -13.28 -10.05
C LEU A 69 24.69 -14.63 -10.75
N ASN A 70 24.64 -15.72 -9.99
CA ASN A 70 24.64 -17.09 -10.49
C ASN A 70 23.29 -17.65 -10.91
N PHE A 71 22.21 -16.98 -10.53
CA PHE A 71 20.86 -17.40 -10.80
C PHE A 71 20.22 -16.49 -11.84
N THR A 72 19.32 -17.03 -12.65
CA THR A 72 18.54 -16.25 -13.62
C THR A 72 17.10 -16.71 -13.58
N LYS A 73 16.18 -15.76 -13.55
CA LYS A 73 14.74 -15.98 -13.63
C LYS A 73 14.15 -15.07 -14.70
N SER A 74 13.28 -15.62 -15.55
CA SER A 74 12.52 -14.85 -16.54
C SER A 74 11.06 -14.70 -16.08
N GLY A 75 10.41 -13.62 -16.48
CA GLY A 75 9.01 -13.33 -16.16
C GLY A 75 8.19 -12.96 -17.37
N SER A 76 7.22 -12.05 -17.17
CA SER A 76 6.34 -11.51 -18.19
C SER A 76 6.69 -10.05 -18.49
N SER A 77 6.19 -9.58 -19.64
CA SER A 77 6.25 -8.17 -20.03
C SER A 77 4.92 -7.79 -20.64
N ASP A 78 4.37 -6.68 -20.19
CA ASP A 78 3.14 -6.12 -20.67
C ASP A 78 3.39 -4.70 -21.19
N MET A 79 2.83 -4.38 -22.37
CA MET A 79 2.92 -3.05 -22.93
C MET A 79 1.71 -2.24 -22.49
N TYR A 80 1.99 -1.14 -21.83
CA TYR A 80 1.01 -0.10 -21.56
C TYR A 80 1.09 0.99 -22.63
N LEU A 81 0.05 1.81 -22.75
CA LEU A 81 0.03 3.01 -23.58
C LEU A 81 1.32 3.83 -23.36
N TRP A 82 1.83 4.52 -24.38
CA TRP A 82 2.98 5.43 -24.30
C TRP A 82 4.38 4.82 -24.37
N ASN A 83 4.53 3.68 -24.97
CA ASN A 83 5.83 3.02 -25.17
C ASN A 83 6.47 2.47 -23.87
N THR A 84 5.77 2.46 -22.76
CA THR A 84 6.29 1.85 -21.55
C THR A 84 5.95 0.37 -21.53
N CYS A 85 6.97 -0.46 -21.41
CA CYS A 85 6.82 -1.87 -21.11
C CYS A 85 7.08 -2.09 -19.63
N THR A 86 6.13 -2.67 -18.93
CA THR A 86 6.32 -3.13 -17.56
C THR A 86 6.72 -4.59 -17.55
N HIS A 87 7.79 -4.89 -16.87
CA HIS A 87 8.31 -6.24 -16.70
C HIS A 87 8.06 -6.72 -15.27
N THR A 88 7.70 -7.99 -15.11
CA THR A 88 7.43 -8.59 -13.79
C THR A 88 8.10 -9.95 -13.71
N VAL A 89 8.94 -10.14 -12.69
CA VAL A 89 9.57 -11.41 -12.36
C VAL A 89 9.28 -11.74 -10.90
N ILE A 90 8.85 -12.96 -10.61
CA ILE A 90 8.66 -13.45 -9.25
C ILE A 90 9.80 -14.40 -8.93
N LEU A 91 10.68 -14.00 -8.03
CA LEU A 91 11.68 -14.89 -7.44
C LEU A 91 11.02 -15.77 -6.40
N THR A 92 11.36 -17.05 -6.38
CA THR A 92 10.78 -18.05 -5.48
C THR A 92 11.89 -18.84 -4.80
N GLU A 93 11.57 -19.53 -3.71
CA GLU A 93 12.51 -20.37 -2.96
C GLU A 93 13.73 -19.57 -2.43
N LEU A 94 13.50 -18.31 -2.07
CA LEU A 94 14.52 -17.48 -1.45
C LEU A 94 14.80 -17.97 -0.02
N GLU A 95 16.08 -18.05 0.34
CA GLU A 95 16.50 -18.41 1.69
C GLU A 95 16.24 -17.23 2.65
N PRO A 96 15.79 -17.48 3.89
CA PRO A 96 15.58 -16.42 4.88
C PRO A 96 16.92 -15.84 5.38
N ASN A 97 16.87 -14.57 5.85
CA ASN A 97 18.01 -13.84 6.41
C ASN A 97 19.22 -13.76 5.46
N MET A 98 18.96 -13.55 4.17
CA MET A 98 19.97 -13.46 3.13
C MET A 98 19.90 -12.15 2.38
N THR A 99 21.06 -11.58 2.06
CA THR A 99 21.15 -10.49 1.09
C THR A 99 21.24 -11.07 -0.30
N TYR A 100 20.30 -10.70 -1.16
CA TYR A 100 20.30 -10.98 -2.58
C TYR A 100 20.71 -9.74 -3.36
N TYR A 101 21.77 -9.87 -4.18
CA TYR A 101 22.13 -8.88 -5.19
C TYR A 101 21.45 -9.24 -6.48
N TYR A 102 20.95 -8.27 -7.22
CA TYR A 102 20.25 -8.52 -8.47
C TYR A 102 20.40 -7.37 -9.47
N ARG A 103 20.18 -7.68 -10.73
CA ARG A 103 19.97 -6.74 -11.81
C ARG A 103 18.87 -7.22 -12.73
N VAL A 104 18.25 -6.31 -13.44
CA VAL A 104 17.14 -6.59 -14.36
C VAL A 104 17.52 -6.24 -15.78
N GLY A 105 16.90 -6.89 -16.78
CA GLY A 105 17.12 -6.59 -18.18
C GLY A 105 17.37 -7.83 -19.04
N GLY A 106 18.30 -7.72 -20.01
CA GLY A 106 18.68 -8.76 -20.96
C GLY A 106 19.08 -8.17 -22.31
N ASP A 107 19.37 -9.05 -23.29
CA ASP A 107 19.75 -8.69 -24.66
C ASP A 107 20.90 -7.65 -24.79
N GLY A 108 21.70 -7.51 -23.73
CA GLY A 108 22.87 -6.62 -23.67
C GLY A 108 22.68 -5.38 -22.79
N GLU A 109 21.43 -5.03 -22.47
CA GLU A 109 21.11 -3.90 -21.60
C GLU A 109 20.67 -4.40 -20.23
N TRP A 110 21.38 -3.95 -19.19
CA TRP A 110 21.15 -4.34 -17.81
C TRP A 110 21.16 -3.10 -16.91
N SER A 111 20.30 -3.11 -15.88
CA SER A 111 20.36 -2.12 -14.84
C SER A 111 21.67 -2.17 -14.04
N ASP A 112 21.89 -1.19 -13.20
CA ASP A 112 22.82 -1.29 -12.08
C ASP A 112 22.46 -2.48 -11.18
N ILE A 113 23.38 -2.85 -10.28
CA ILE A 113 23.17 -3.94 -9.32
C ILE A 113 22.53 -3.35 -8.05
N PHE A 114 21.33 -3.85 -7.74
CA PHE A 114 20.60 -3.57 -6.52
C PHE A 114 20.72 -4.72 -5.52
N SER A 115 20.19 -4.54 -4.33
CA SER A 115 20.10 -5.62 -3.35
C SER A 115 18.88 -5.46 -2.46
N PHE A 116 18.35 -6.59 -2.00
CA PHE A 116 17.35 -6.64 -0.93
C PHE A 116 17.73 -7.72 0.10
N VAL A 117 17.15 -7.62 1.28
CA VAL A 117 17.35 -8.60 2.35
C VAL A 117 16.03 -9.34 2.57
N THR A 118 16.09 -10.67 2.62
CA THR A 118 14.95 -11.48 3.05
C THR A 118 14.88 -11.48 4.57
N LEU A 119 13.67 -11.45 5.12
CA LEU A 119 13.46 -11.52 6.56
C LEU A 119 14.01 -12.84 7.13
N GLU A 120 14.29 -12.83 8.42
CA GLU A 120 14.54 -14.06 9.19
C GLU A 120 13.30 -14.97 9.13
N GLU A 121 13.48 -16.27 9.36
CA GLU A 121 12.35 -17.22 9.36
C GLU A 121 11.28 -16.87 10.41
N ASN A 122 11.72 -16.33 11.55
CA ASN A 122 10.88 -15.84 12.63
C ASN A 122 11.48 -14.54 13.19
N PRO A 123 11.23 -13.40 12.55
CA PRO A 123 11.78 -12.13 12.98
C PRO A 123 11.18 -11.72 14.35
N GLU A 124 11.98 -11.09 15.21
CA GLU A 124 11.48 -10.54 16.47
C GLU A 124 10.64 -9.27 16.25
N ARG A 125 10.93 -8.53 15.17
CA ARG A 125 10.26 -7.30 14.78
C ARG A 125 10.33 -7.09 13.27
N ILE A 126 9.42 -6.27 12.77
CA ILE A 126 9.47 -5.69 11.42
C ILE A 126 9.29 -4.18 11.50
N VAL A 127 9.82 -3.48 10.50
CA VAL A 127 9.73 -2.03 10.35
C VAL A 127 9.00 -1.70 9.06
N VAL A 128 7.91 -0.94 9.15
CA VAL A 128 7.06 -0.59 8.02
C VAL A 128 7.01 0.92 7.84
N GLY A 129 7.36 1.40 6.66
CA GLY A 129 7.09 2.77 6.23
C GLY A 129 5.64 2.92 5.77
N ALA A 130 5.01 4.07 6.05
CA ALA A 130 3.68 4.35 5.54
C ALA A 130 3.59 5.81 5.08
N ILE A 131 3.19 6.00 3.82
CA ILE A 131 3.10 7.30 3.15
C ILE A 131 1.85 7.39 2.28
N ALA A 132 1.48 8.60 1.88
CA ALA A 132 0.48 8.92 0.88
C ALA A 132 0.75 10.30 0.26
N ASP A 133 0.10 10.60 -0.88
CA ASP A 133 0.11 11.94 -1.49
C ASP A 133 1.53 12.44 -1.78
N HIS A 134 2.28 11.65 -2.54
CA HIS A 134 3.71 11.89 -2.75
C HIS A 134 3.98 12.88 -3.90
N GLY A 135 3.68 12.49 -5.14
CA GLY A 135 4.00 13.27 -6.34
C GLY A 135 5.50 13.33 -6.64
N THR A 136 5.90 14.32 -7.47
CA THR A 136 7.29 14.49 -7.96
C THR A 136 7.93 15.81 -7.51
N SER A 137 7.39 16.44 -6.48
CA SER A 137 7.89 17.72 -5.97
C SER A 137 9.25 17.60 -5.26
N SER A 138 9.90 18.74 -5.03
CA SER A 138 11.12 18.75 -4.19
C SER A 138 10.88 18.29 -2.76
N ASN A 139 9.65 18.45 -2.23
CA ASN A 139 9.30 17.93 -0.90
C ASN A 139 9.17 16.41 -0.94
N ALA A 140 8.60 15.86 -2.02
CA ALA A 140 8.54 14.42 -2.25
C ALA A 140 9.96 13.81 -2.35
N GLN A 141 10.85 14.45 -3.10
CA GLN A 141 12.24 14.03 -3.19
C GLN A 141 12.94 14.06 -1.82
N GLU A 142 12.66 15.07 -0.99
CA GLU A 142 13.21 15.14 0.38
C GLU A 142 12.68 14.00 1.25
N THR A 143 11.39 13.67 1.14
CA THR A 143 10.79 12.50 1.83
C THR A 143 11.49 11.22 1.41
N THR A 144 11.62 10.96 0.10
CA THR A 144 12.31 9.77 -0.41
C THR A 144 13.76 9.69 0.08
N ASN A 145 14.50 10.80 0.03
CA ASN A 145 15.89 10.83 0.50
C ASN A 145 16.01 10.55 2.01
N ASN A 146 15.03 10.98 2.80
CA ASN A 146 15.01 10.68 4.24
C ASN A 146 14.68 9.20 4.48
N MET A 147 13.67 8.66 3.76
CA MET A 147 13.30 7.25 3.85
C MET A 147 14.41 6.29 3.38
N GLU A 148 15.29 6.72 2.45
CA GLU A 148 16.45 5.93 2.01
C GLU A 148 17.42 5.59 3.16
N ASN A 149 17.42 6.38 4.23
CA ASN A 149 18.26 6.18 5.40
C ASN A 149 17.61 5.31 6.50
N GLU A 150 16.35 4.93 6.31
CA GLU A 150 15.63 4.07 7.24
C GLU A 150 15.80 2.59 6.87
N ASP A 151 15.88 1.74 7.87
CA ASP A 151 15.97 0.29 7.71
C ASP A 151 14.56 -0.30 7.76
N MET A 152 13.86 -0.23 6.62
CA MET A 152 12.47 -0.67 6.48
C MET A 152 12.39 -2.01 5.78
N ASP A 153 11.48 -2.86 6.25
CA ASP A 153 11.19 -4.18 5.66
C ASP A 153 10.06 -4.12 4.61
N LEU A 154 9.18 -3.12 4.70
CA LEU A 154 8.04 -2.89 3.83
C LEU A 154 7.67 -1.42 3.80
N VAL A 155 7.11 -0.95 2.69
CA VAL A 155 6.43 0.35 2.61
C VAL A 155 5.00 0.15 2.11
N ILE A 156 4.01 0.76 2.75
CA ILE A 156 2.65 0.91 2.24
C ILE A 156 2.43 2.34 1.78
N HIS A 157 1.81 2.51 0.61
CA HIS A 157 1.52 3.81 0.02
C HIS A 157 0.00 3.94 -0.21
N ALA A 158 -0.64 4.79 0.58
CA ALA A 158 -2.08 4.92 0.66
C ALA A 158 -2.64 5.90 -0.41
N GLY A 159 -2.32 5.67 -1.67
CA GLY A 159 -2.85 6.38 -2.84
C GLY A 159 -2.22 7.74 -3.15
N ASP A 160 -2.64 8.30 -4.28
CA ASP A 160 -2.15 9.55 -4.86
C ASP A 160 -0.62 9.54 -5.04
N LEU A 161 -0.18 8.65 -5.92
CA LEU A 161 1.24 8.33 -6.10
C LEU A 161 1.97 9.43 -6.85
N SER A 162 1.62 9.64 -8.13
CA SER A 162 2.37 10.50 -9.06
C SER A 162 1.72 11.85 -9.33
N TYR A 163 0.38 11.95 -9.26
CA TYR A 163 -0.41 13.09 -9.75
C TYR A 163 -0.29 13.33 -11.27
N ALA A 164 -0.02 12.30 -12.02
CA ALA A 164 0.13 12.37 -13.48
C ALA A 164 -1.15 12.86 -14.17
N ASN A 165 -2.34 12.49 -13.67
CA ASN A 165 -3.63 12.90 -14.24
C ASN A 165 -3.86 14.43 -14.18
N GLY A 166 -3.31 15.12 -13.20
CA GLY A 166 -3.36 16.59 -13.08
C GLY A 166 -2.41 17.33 -14.02
N ALA A 167 -1.42 16.64 -14.60
CA ALA A 167 -0.39 17.21 -15.47
C ALA A 167 -0.68 17.04 -16.98
N GLY A 168 -1.79 16.38 -17.32
CA GLY A 168 -2.09 15.96 -18.67
C GLY A 168 -2.28 17.08 -19.69
N SER A 169 -2.09 16.75 -20.97
CA SER A 169 -2.16 17.65 -22.14
C SER A 169 -3.58 18.09 -22.54
N GLY A 170 -4.56 17.86 -21.67
CA GLY A 170 -5.97 18.22 -21.92
C GLY A 170 -6.74 17.22 -22.80
N ASN A 171 -6.16 16.06 -23.11
CA ASN A 171 -6.83 14.94 -23.80
C ASN A 171 -7.46 13.93 -22.81
N GLY A 172 -7.38 14.20 -21.51
CA GLY A 172 -7.94 13.38 -20.44
C GLY A 172 -7.07 12.23 -19.98
N ILE A 173 -5.96 11.97 -20.67
CA ILE A 173 -4.94 11.03 -20.23
C ILE A 173 -3.90 11.82 -19.48
N GLY A 174 -3.50 11.39 -18.30
CA GLY A 174 -2.43 12.03 -17.55
C GLY A 174 -1.12 12.10 -18.33
N ASP A 175 -0.19 12.88 -17.87
CA ASP A 175 1.15 12.92 -18.45
C ASP A 175 1.95 11.71 -17.95
N GLN A 176 2.14 10.71 -18.81
CA GLN A 176 2.82 9.47 -18.44
C GLN A 176 4.28 9.68 -18.06
N SER A 177 4.93 10.75 -18.52
CA SER A 177 6.28 11.09 -18.07
C SER A 177 6.35 11.47 -16.60
N VAL A 178 5.24 11.91 -16.00
CA VAL A 178 5.16 12.16 -14.54
C VAL A 178 5.12 10.85 -13.76
N TRP A 179 4.51 9.80 -14.31
CA TRP A 179 4.63 8.46 -13.75
C TRP A 179 6.07 7.94 -13.77
N ASP A 180 6.77 8.15 -14.90
CA ASP A 180 8.17 7.74 -15.03
C ASP A 180 9.05 8.54 -14.05
N GLU A 181 8.82 9.85 -13.91
CA GLU A 181 9.52 10.71 -12.94
C GLU A 181 9.28 10.23 -11.50
N TYR A 182 8.03 9.91 -11.14
CA TYR A 182 7.68 9.39 -9.82
C TYR A 182 8.39 8.07 -9.52
N GLN A 183 8.31 7.08 -10.42
CA GLN A 183 8.91 5.78 -10.21
C GLN A 183 10.45 5.86 -10.14
N ASN A 184 11.08 6.69 -10.98
CA ASN A 184 12.52 6.97 -10.93
C ASN A 184 12.91 7.68 -9.63
N GLN A 185 12.06 8.59 -9.11
CA GLN A 185 12.31 9.29 -7.85
C GLN A 185 12.32 8.33 -6.65
N ILE A 186 11.43 7.33 -6.62
CA ILE A 186 11.35 6.38 -5.50
C ILE A 186 12.29 5.17 -5.66
N GLU A 187 12.92 4.97 -6.81
CA GLU A 187 13.69 3.76 -7.14
C GLU A 187 14.75 3.42 -6.09
N ASN A 188 15.46 4.41 -5.54
CA ASN A 188 16.48 4.17 -4.53
C ASN A 188 15.96 3.46 -3.27
N VAL A 189 14.69 3.67 -2.92
CA VAL A 189 14.02 2.99 -1.79
C VAL A 189 13.33 1.73 -2.31
N ALA A 190 12.54 1.86 -3.38
CA ALA A 190 11.69 0.81 -3.88
C ALA A 190 12.45 -0.39 -4.49
N SER A 191 13.69 -0.18 -4.96
CA SER A 191 14.56 -1.28 -5.43
C SER A 191 15.16 -2.13 -4.30
N ARG A 192 15.01 -1.73 -3.04
CA ARG A 192 15.58 -2.43 -1.87
C ARG A 192 14.52 -2.88 -0.87
N THR A 193 13.45 -2.11 -0.77
CA THR A 193 12.35 -2.34 0.16
C THR A 193 11.07 -2.52 -0.65
N PRO A 194 10.32 -3.60 -0.49
CA PRO A 194 9.07 -3.79 -1.22
C PRO A 194 8.05 -2.71 -0.88
N HIS A 195 7.34 -2.24 -1.91
CA HIS A 195 6.30 -1.23 -1.82
C HIS A 195 4.95 -1.82 -2.23
N MET A 196 3.92 -1.57 -1.41
CA MET A 196 2.55 -1.99 -1.67
C MET A 196 1.63 -0.77 -1.75
N TYR A 197 0.73 -0.74 -2.73
CA TYR A 197 0.02 0.47 -3.11
C TYR A 197 -1.49 0.30 -2.98
N ALA A 198 -2.19 1.32 -2.47
CA ALA A 198 -3.62 1.49 -2.67
C ALA A 198 -3.86 2.53 -3.77
N PRO A 199 -4.95 2.45 -4.54
CA PRO A 199 -5.29 3.51 -5.49
C PRO A 199 -5.91 4.71 -4.78
N GLY A 200 -5.60 5.92 -5.26
CA GLY A 200 -6.24 7.17 -4.90
C GLY A 200 -6.97 7.80 -6.10
N ASN A 201 -7.58 8.95 -5.90
CA ASN A 201 -8.32 9.64 -6.97
C ASN A 201 -7.39 10.22 -8.06
N HIS A 202 -6.10 10.38 -7.77
CA HIS A 202 -5.12 10.81 -8.77
C HIS A 202 -4.50 9.65 -9.55
N GLU A 203 -4.90 8.41 -9.31
CA GLU A 203 -4.62 7.24 -10.15
C GLU A 203 -5.65 7.07 -11.28
N GLU A 204 -6.82 7.76 -11.19
CA GLU A 204 -7.86 7.71 -12.22
C GLU A 204 -7.63 8.76 -13.31
N ASP A 205 -7.36 8.28 -14.51
CA ASP A 205 -7.40 9.09 -15.73
C ASP A 205 -8.83 9.23 -16.25
N ALA A 206 -9.07 10.20 -17.15
CA ALA A 206 -10.38 10.32 -17.79
C ALA A 206 -10.71 9.11 -18.67
N GLU A 207 -12.01 8.80 -18.74
CA GLU A 207 -12.53 7.75 -19.63
C GLU A 207 -12.00 7.87 -21.08
N PRO A 208 -11.57 6.78 -21.74
CA PRO A 208 -11.78 5.38 -21.33
C PRO A 208 -10.59 4.73 -20.58
N TYR A 209 -9.67 5.47 -20.03
CA TYR A 209 -8.41 4.97 -19.49
C TYR A 209 -8.53 4.56 -18.01
N GLY A 210 -9.31 5.29 -17.18
CA GLY A 210 -9.52 4.95 -15.79
C GLY A 210 -8.21 4.73 -15.03
N PHE A 211 -8.07 3.59 -14.41
CA PHE A 211 -6.89 3.19 -13.63
C PHE A 211 -5.84 2.39 -14.41
N ASP A 212 -5.92 2.34 -15.75
CA ASP A 212 -5.04 1.50 -16.58
C ASP A 212 -3.55 1.76 -16.29
N ALA A 213 -3.14 3.02 -16.04
CA ALA A 213 -1.76 3.38 -15.72
C ALA A 213 -1.29 2.75 -14.41
N TYR A 214 -2.12 2.78 -13.37
CA TYR A 214 -1.87 2.16 -12.09
C TYR A 214 -1.78 0.63 -12.19
N GLU A 215 -2.76 0.00 -12.83
CA GLU A 215 -2.80 -1.46 -12.99
C GLU A 215 -1.62 -2.01 -13.79
N SER A 216 -1.13 -1.25 -14.77
CA SER A 216 0.00 -1.70 -15.60
C SER A 216 1.36 -1.59 -14.90
N ARG A 217 1.50 -0.66 -13.94
CA ARG A 217 2.78 -0.32 -13.33
C ARG A 217 3.05 -1.05 -12.02
N PHE A 218 2.01 -1.46 -11.29
CA PHE A 218 2.18 -2.02 -9.96
C PHE A 218 1.57 -3.41 -9.82
N PHE A 219 2.37 -4.31 -9.23
CA PHE A 219 1.91 -5.64 -8.85
C PHE A 219 1.22 -5.56 -7.50
N ASN A 220 -0.04 -6.01 -7.45
CA ASN A 220 -0.79 -6.17 -6.23
C ASN A 220 -1.30 -7.62 -6.14
N PRO A 221 -1.04 -8.35 -5.03
CA PRO A 221 -1.52 -9.71 -4.86
C PRO A 221 -3.02 -9.70 -4.56
N GLY A 222 -3.84 -10.39 -5.33
CA GLY A 222 -5.25 -10.44 -4.97
C GLY A 222 -6.17 -10.73 -6.13
N PRO A 223 -7.49 -10.63 -5.91
CA PRO A 223 -8.48 -10.89 -6.94
C PRO A 223 -8.50 -9.81 -8.04
N ASN A 224 -7.98 -8.62 -7.73
CA ASN A 224 -7.81 -7.49 -8.65
C ASN A 224 -6.76 -6.52 -8.11
N SER A 225 -6.44 -5.48 -8.87
CA SER A 225 -5.38 -4.51 -8.53
C SER A 225 -5.82 -3.45 -7.49
N PHE A 226 -7.12 -3.36 -7.15
CA PHE A 226 -7.66 -2.24 -6.38
C PHE A 226 -7.92 -2.55 -4.91
N TRP A 227 -8.21 -3.83 -4.60
CA TRP A 227 -8.32 -4.31 -3.22
C TRP A 227 -7.74 -5.71 -3.11
N TYR A 228 -6.93 -5.90 -2.10
CA TYR A 228 -6.18 -7.13 -1.86
C TYR A 228 -5.70 -7.18 -0.42
N SER A 229 -5.25 -8.35 0.02
CA SER A 229 -4.62 -8.54 1.32
C SER A 229 -3.40 -9.45 1.20
N PHE A 230 -2.54 -9.35 2.19
CA PHE A 230 -1.38 -10.23 2.33
C PHE A 230 -0.91 -10.26 3.78
N ASP A 231 -0.39 -11.40 4.19
CA ASP A 231 0.32 -11.50 5.47
C ASP A 231 1.78 -11.12 5.29
N PHE A 232 2.27 -10.26 6.18
CA PHE A 232 3.68 -9.92 6.28
C PHE A 232 4.10 -10.10 7.74
N GLU A 233 4.68 -11.26 8.03
CA GLU A 233 5.02 -11.75 9.36
C GLU A 233 3.82 -11.75 10.33
N PHE A 234 3.74 -10.81 11.24
CA PHE A 234 2.67 -10.76 12.26
C PHE A 234 1.58 -9.75 11.94
N ILE A 235 1.56 -9.22 10.74
CA ILE A 235 0.55 -8.25 10.30
C ILE A 235 -0.17 -8.78 9.06
N HIS A 236 -1.49 -8.78 9.13
CA HIS A 236 -2.38 -8.91 8.00
C HIS A 236 -2.67 -7.52 7.43
N PHE A 237 -2.11 -7.23 6.27
CA PHE A 237 -2.34 -5.97 5.56
C PHE A 237 -3.50 -6.12 4.59
N ILE A 238 -4.37 -5.11 4.58
CA ILE A 238 -5.54 -5.03 3.70
C ILE A 238 -5.51 -3.69 2.98
N SER A 239 -5.37 -3.72 1.66
CA SER A 239 -5.62 -2.57 0.80
C SER A 239 -7.08 -2.57 0.38
N ILE A 240 -7.77 -1.45 0.52
CA ILE A 240 -9.11 -1.23 -0.02
C ILE A 240 -9.14 0.08 -0.83
N SER A 241 -10.13 0.22 -1.71
CA SER A 241 -10.26 1.39 -2.55
C SER A 241 -11.52 2.19 -2.21
N ALA A 242 -11.33 3.46 -1.87
CA ALA A 242 -12.43 4.40 -1.73
C ALA A 242 -12.90 4.99 -3.09
N GLU A 243 -12.19 4.68 -4.18
CA GLU A 243 -12.51 5.15 -5.53
C GLU A 243 -13.39 4.15 -6.32
N HIS A 244 -13.67 2.99 -5.73
CA HIS A 244 -14.52 1.94 -6.30
C HIS A 244 -15.73 1.69 -5.41
N ASP A 245 -16.73 0.94 -5.93
CA ASP A 245 -17.95 0.61 -5.18
C ASP A 245 -17.60 -0.16 -3.89
N TYR A 246 -17.85 0.49 -2.75
CA TYR A 246 -17.61 -0.01 -1.40
C TYR A 246 -18.91 -0.21 -0.60
N GLU A 247 -20.07 0.05 -1.21
CA GLU A 247 -21.36 -0.06 -0.52
C GLU A 247 -21.66 -1.49 -0.06
N PRO A 248 -22.43 -1.67 1.00
CA PRO A 248 -22.87 -2.99 1.45
C PRO A 248 -23.55 -3.80 0.33
N GLY A 249 -22.93 -4.92 -0.04
CA GLY A 249 -23.34 -5.78 -1.14
C GLY A 249 -22.53 -5.63 -2.42
N SER A 250 -21.60 -4.69 -2.49
CA SER A 250 -20.59 -4.62 -3.55
C SER A 250 -19.64 -5.81 -3.49
N SER A 251 -18.86 -5.99 -4.55
CA SER A 251 -17.83 -7.03 -4.61
C SER A 251 -16.72 -6.78 -3.59
N GLN A 252 -16.30 -5.53 -3.44
CA GLN A 252 -15.27 -5.14 -2.48
C GLN A 252 -15.74 -5.34 -1.03
N TYR A 253 -16.95 -4.88 -0.69
CA TYR A 253 -17.50 -5.07 0.66
C TYR A 253 -17.59 -6.55 1.04
N SER A 254 -18.11 -7.37 0.11
CA SER A 254 -18.27 -8.82 0.36
C SER A 254 -16.92 -9.53 0.49
N TRP A 255 -15.93 -9.11 -0.30
CA TRP A 255 -14.56 -9.62 -0.20
C TRP A 255 -13.93 -9.22 1.14
N LEU A 256 -13.99 -7.93 1.50
CA LEU A 256 -13.42 -7.43 2.76
C LEU A 256 -14.02 -8.12 3.99
N LEU A 257 -15.34 -8.34 3.99
CA LEU A 257 -16.00 -9.07 5.07
C LEU A 257 -15.42 -10.47 5.25
N ASN A 258 -15.26 -11.23 4.16
CA ASN A 258 -14.70 -12.59 4.21
C ASN A 258 -13.22 -12.57 4.64
N ASP A 259 -12.44 -11.64 4.12
CA ASP A 259 -11.03 -11.49 4.42
C ASP A 259 -10.80 -11.15 5.91
N LEU A 260 -11.56 -10.22 6.46
CA LEU A 260 -11.52 -9.88 7.88
C LEU A 260 -11.99 -11.05 8.78
N GLU A 261 -12.97 -11.85 8.34
CA GLU A 261 -13.37 -13.06 9.05
C GLU A 261 -12.22 -14.07 9.13
N GLU A 262 -11.50 -14.29 8.02
CA GLU A 262 -10.35 -15.20 7.96
C GLU A 262 -9.19 -14.66 8.78
N ALA A 263 -8.82 -13.39 8.64
CA ALA A 263 -7.77 -12.74 9.41
C ALA A 263 -8.03 -12.80 10.92
N ASN A 264 -9.27 -12.52 11.34
CA ASN A 264 -9.64 -12.55 12.76
C ASN A 264 -9.56 -13.97 13.37
N GLN A 265 -9.79 -15.02 12.56
CA GLN A 265 -9.59 -16.41 13.00
C GLN A 265 -8.11 -16.79 13.11
N ASN A 266 -7.20 -16.05 12.47
CA ASN A 266 -5.77 -16.31 12.43
C ASN A 266 -4.94 -15.45 13.40
N ARG A 267 -5.58 -14.66 14.28
CA ARG A 267 -4.91 -13.73 15.20
C ARG A 267 -3.88 -14.40 16.16
N GLU A 268 -3.95 -15.69 16.37
CA GLU A 268 -2.93 -16.41 17.13
C GLU A 268 -1.57 -16.47 16.42
N ASN A 269 -1.57 -16.45 15.08
CA ASN A 269 -0.36 -16.49 14.25
C ASN A 269 -0.01 -15.11 13.70
N VAL A 270 -1.03 -14.32 13.28
CA VAL A 270 -0.91 -12.99 12.69
C VAL A 270 -1.76 -12.03 13.52
N PRO A 271 -1.23 -11.52 14.64
CA PRO A 271 -2.03 -10.83 15.66
C PRO A 271 -2.53 -9.45 15.27
N TRP A 272 -1.95 -8.80 14.27
CA TRP A 272 -2.28 -7.45 13.86
C TRP A 272 -3.03 -7.40 12.53
N ILE A 273 -4.03 -6.52 12.42
CA ILE A 273 -4.70 -6.20 11.17
C ILE A 273 -4.51 -4.70 10.91
N VAL A 274 -3.93 -4.38 9.75
CA VAL A 274 -3.70 -3.01 9.27
C VAL A 274 -4.42 -2.82 7.94
N VAL A 275 -5.32 -1.85 7.89
CA VAL A 275 -6.01 -1.45 6.66
C VAL A 275 -5.35 -0.19 6.10
N PHE A 276 -5.22 -0.07 4.78
CA PHE A 276 -4.81 1.17 4.14
C PHE A 276 -5.62 1.44 2.88
N ALA A 277 -5.96 2.69 2.67
CA ALA A 277 -6.67 3.20 1.51
C ALA A 277 -6.45 4.71 1.39
N HIS A 278 -7.00 5.32 0.34
CA HIS A 278 -6.72 6.72 0.09
C HIS A 278 -7.58 7.67 0.91
N ARG A 279 -8.93 7.63 0.78
CA ARG A 279 -9.80 8.61 1.43
C ARG A 279 -9.99 8.32 2.92
N PRO A 280 -9.81 9.34 3.80
CA PRO A 280 -9.85 9.15 5.24
C PRO A 280 -11.27 9.05 5.78
N MET A 281 -11.55 8.05 6.64
CA MET A 281 -12.77 8.00 7.43
C MET A 281 -12.83 9.12 8.48
N TYR A 282 -11.66 9.56 8.96
CA TYR A 282 -11.50 10.63 9.93
C TYR A 282 -10.39 11.56 9.50
N SER A 283 -10.76 12.82 9.24
CA SER A 283 -9.84 13.92 9.00
C SER A 283 -10.47 15.23 9.47
N SER A 284 -9.67 16.06 10.10
CA SER A 284 -10.10 17.39 10.55
C SER A 284 -9.79 18.50 9.54
N ASN A 285 -9.54 18.15 8.27
CA ASN A 285 -9.44 19.14 7.21
C ASN A 285 -10.81 19.79 6.96
N GLY A 286 -10.84 21.10 6.79
CA GLY A 286 -12.04 21.89 6.55
C GLY A 286 -11.98 22.70 5.26
N ASP A 287 -11.02 22.43 4.36
CA ASP A 287 -10.84 23.21 3.13
C ASP A 287 -11.99 23.05 2.12
N GLY A 288 -12.84 22.03 2.28
CA GLY A 288 -13.97 21.75 1.40
C GLY A 288 -13.53 21.04 0.12
N ASP A 289 -14.38 21.07 -0.91
CA ASP A 289 -14.13 20.46 -2.23
C ASP A 289 -13.77 18.96 -2.21
N GLY A 290 -14.36 18.18 -1.26
CA GLY A 290 -14.16 16.73 -1.14
C GLY A 290 -13.08 16.32 -0.15
N HIS A 291 -12.47 17.27 0.56
CA HIS A 291 -11.52 17.03 1.64
C HIS A 291 -12.21 16.95 3.01
N GLY A 292 -11.50 16.39 3.99
CA GLY A 292 -12.02 16.07 5.32
C GLY A 292 -12.44 14.61 5.42
N SER A 293 -13.17 14.28 6.48
CA SER A 293 -13.71 12.92 6.65
C SER A 293 -14.62 12.53 5.48
N ASP A 294 -14.34 11.43 4.80
CA ASP A 294 -15.28 10.84 3.83
C ASP A 294 -16.38 10.11 4.60
N ILE A 295 -17.52 10.80 4.76
CA ILE A 295 -18.63 10.32 5.58
C ILE A 295 -19.31 9.12 4.95
N GLU A 296 -19.50 9.09 3.61
CA GLU A 296 -20.17 8.00 2.91
C GLU A 296 -19.33 6.72 3.02
N PHE A 297 -18.02 6.82 2.78
CA PHE A 297 -17.09 5.70 2.95
C PHE A 297 -17.05 5.21 4.40
N ARG A 298 -17.01 6.13 5.37
CA ARG A 298 -17.04 5.78 6.79
C ARG A 298 -18.33 5.05 7.17
N GLU A 299 -19.51 5.58 6.81
CA GLU A 299 -20.80 4.97 7.14
C GLU A 299 -20.95 3.56 6.53
N ALA A 300 -20.34 3.31 5.36
CA ALA A 300 -20.40 2.01 4.72
C ALA A 300 -19.43 0.98 5.36
N MET A 301 -18.20 1.39 5.69
CA MET A 301 -17.09 0.47 5.95
C MET A 301 -16.62 0.43 7.41
N GLU A 302 -16.82 1.49 8.20
CA GLU A 302 -16.26 1.58 9.57
C GLU A 302 -16.75 0.45 10.48
N ILE A 303 -17.99 0.00 10.30
CA ILE A 303 -18.55 -1.11 11.08
C ILE A 303 -17.76 -2.41 10.93
N LEU A 304 -17.21 -2.68 9.73
CA LEU A 304 -16.36 -3.85 9.51
C LEU A 304 -15.04 -3.72 10.27
N LEU A 305 -14.42 -2.53 10.23
CA LEU A 305 -13.17 -2.29 10.95
C LEU A 305 -13.37 -2.45 12.48
N TYR A 306 -14.51 -1.99 12.99
CA TYR A 306 -14.85 -2.10 14.40
C TYR A 306 -15.17 -3.54 14.82
N ASP A 307 -16.06 -4.23 14.11
CA ASP A 307 -16.52 -5.58 14.47
C ASP A 307 -15.38 -6.61 14.43
N PHE A 308 -14.44 -6.46 13.50
CA PHE A 308 -13.26 -7.31 13.38
C PHE A 308 -12.02 -6.77 14.09
N GLN A 309 -12.17 -5.69 14.86
CA GLN A 309 -11.12 -5.11 15.69
C GLN A 309 -9.83 -4.82 14.89
N VAL A 310 -9.98 -4.14 13.74
CA VAL A 310 -8.83 -3.62 13.00
C VAL A 310 -8.02 -2.70 13.91
N ASP A 311 -6.70 -2.95 14.00
CA ASP A 311 -5.84 -2.26 14.97
C ASP A 311 -5.47 -0.86 14.51
N LEU A 312 -5.15 -0.73 13.21
CA LEU A 312 -4.67 0.51 12.60
C LEU A 312 -5.24 0.68 11.20
N ALA A 313 -5.60 1.90 10.83
CA ALA A 313 -5.99 2.26 9.47
C ALA A 313 -5.21 3.48 8.99
N VAL A 314 -4.58 3.39 7.81
CA VAL A 314 -3.74 4.43 7.23
C VAL A 314 -4.39 4.99 5.98
N TRP A 315 -4.51 6.30 5.91
CA TRP A 315 -5.19 7.07 4.88
C TRP A 315 -4.28 8.14 4.28
N GLY A 316 -4.63 8.62 3.10
CA GLY A 316 -4.06 9.76 2.41
C GLY A 316 -5.06 10.89 2.21
N HIS A 317 -5.05 11.47 0.97
CA HIS A 317 -5.99 12.45 0.42
C HIS A 317 -5.89 13.84 1.04
N ASP A 318 -5.84 13.94 2.35
CA ASP A 318 -5.69 15.19 3.07
C ASP A 318 -4.20 15.42 3.40
N HIS A 319 -3.62 16.47 2.83
CA HIS A 319 -2.17 16.69 2.83
C HIS A 319 -1.68 17.26 4.17
N HIS A 320 -1.87 16.50 5.23
CA HIS A 320 -1.35 16.76 6.58
C HIS A 320 -1.14 15.42 7.32
N TYR A 321 -0.56 15.48 8.49
CA TYR A 321 -0.54 14.34 9.41
C TYR A 321 -1.63 14.52 10.46
N GLU A 322 -2.45 13.47 10.66
CA GLU A 322 -3.40 13.42 11.77
C GLU A 322 -3.52 11.99 12.31
N ARG A 323 -3.58 11.88 13.63
CA ARG A 323 -3.87 10.64 14.35
C ARG A 323 -5.11 10.80 15.21
N THR A 324 -6.00 9.82 15.16
CA THR A 324 -7.13 9.75 16.08
C THR A 324 -6.75 9.05 17.40
N TYR A 325 -7.55 9.25 18.43
CA TYR A 325 -7.70 8.24 19.47
C TYR A 325 -8.36 7.00 18.87
N PRO A 326 -8.35 5.83 19.56
CA PRO A 326 -9.21 4.72 19.14
C PRO A 326 -10.65 5.19 19.06
N VAL A 327 -11.28 5.09 17.89
CA VAL A 327 -12.57 5.75 17.62
C VAL A 327 -13.50 4.85 16.80
N PHE A 328 -14.80 4.93 17.11
CA PHE A 328 -15.89 4.36 16.33
C PHE A 328 -17.13 5.26 16.45
N GLU A 329 -17.78 5.59 15.33
CA GLU A 329 -18.91 6.53 15.26
C GLU A 329 -18.63 7.84 16.02
N GLU A 330 -17.45 8.43 15.83
CA GLU A 330 -16.93 9.62 16.51
C GLU A 330 -16.80 9.51 18.04
N ASN A 331 -17.08 8.36 18.64
CA ASN A 331 -16.89 8.11 20.05
C ASN A 331 -15.48 7.59 20.34
N VAL A 332 -14.80 8.20 21.28
CA VAL A 332 -13.45 7.84 21.71
C VAL A 332 -13.54 6.66 22.70
N TYR A 333 -12.83 5.57 22.40
CA TYR A 333 -12.84 4.35 23.18
C TYR A 333 -11.74 4.29 24.25
N SER A 334 -10.66 5.05 24.07
CA SER A 334 -9.58 5.15 25.04
C SER A 334 -9.05 6.57 25.09
N ASN A 335 -8.91 7.11 26.31
CA ASN A 335 -8.31 8.41 26.56
C ASN A 335 -6.84 8.31 26.98
N ASN A 336 -6.21 7.14 26.84
CA ASN A 336 -4.78 6.99 27.06
C ASN A 336 -4.03 7.92 26.10
N SER A 337 -2.85 8.35 26.51
CA SER A 337 -2.04 9.26 25.68
C SER A 337 -1.38 8.57 24.48
N GLY A 338 -1.35 7.22 24.49
CA GLY A 338 -0.63 6.41 23.52
C GLY A 338 0.87 6.34 23.78
N THR A 339 1.39 7.03 24.77
CA THR A 339 2.83 7.00 25.09
C THR A 339 3.25 5.61 25.60
N MET A 340 4.55 5.30 25.57
CA MET A 340 5.09 4.06 26.10
C MET A 340 4.69 3.77 27.55
N THR A 341 4.51 4.80 28.37
CA THR A 341 4.09 4.68 29.77
C THR A 341 2.58 4.69 29.97
N ASP A 342 1.81 4.99 28.94
CA ASP A 342 0.35 5.00 28.93
C ASP A 342 -0.16 4.59 27.52
N PRO A 343 0.15 3.37 27.05
CA PRO A 343 -0.14 2.92 25.71
C PRO A 343 -1.63 2.62 25.49
N TYR A 344 -2.04 2.50 24.24
CA TYR A 344 -3.33 1.93 23.87
C TYR A 344 -3.28 0.41 24.06
N TYR A 345 -3.85 -0.08 25.15
CA TYR A 345 -3.93 -1.51 25.42
C TYR A 345 -5.27 -2.06 24.94
N LYS A 346 -5.24 -2.97 23.94
CA LYS A 346 -6.46 -3.52 23.32
C LYS A 346 -7.50 -2.41 23.14
N PRO A 347 -7.25 -1.45 22.27
CA PRO A 347 -7.98 -0.17 22.24
C PRO A 347 -9.49 -0.32 22.05
N GLY A 348 -9.97 -1.46 21.51
CA GLY A 348 -11.39 -1.76 21.32
C GLY A 348 -12.06 -1.01 20.16
N ALA A 349 -11.31 -0.18 19.45
CA ALA A 349 -11.68 0.48 18.21
C ALA A 349 -10.41 0.84 17.44
N THR A 350 -10.56 1.07 16.13
CA THR A 350 -9.46 1.37 15.23
C THR A 350 -8.81 2.74 15.53
N ILE A 351 -7.48 2.81 15.41
CA ILE A 351 -6.75 4.08 15.36
C ILE A 351 -6.56 4.44 13.89
N HIS A 352 -6.98 5.64 13.50
CA HIS A 352 -6.87 6.13 12.14
C HIS A 352 -5.73 7.14 12.03
N ILE A 353 -4.96 7.01 10.94
CA ILE A 353 -3.84 7.89 10.60
C ILE A 353 -4.09 8.49 9.23
N VAL A 354 -4.08 9.80 9.12
CA VAL A 354 -3.91 10.50 7.84
C VAL A 354 -2.41 10.73 7.65
N ALA A 355 -1.85 10.15 6.59
CA ALA A 355 -0.42 10.19 6.27
C ALA A 355 -0.16 10.91 4.93
N GLY A 356 -1.00 11.89 4.57
CA GLY A 356 -0.97 12.61 3.29
C GLY A 356 0.06 13.72 3.19
N MET A 357 1.18 13.62 3.90
CA MET A 357 2.18 14.67 4.02
C MET A 357 3.50 14.36 3.30
N SER A 358 3.53 13.33 2.43
CA SER A 358 4.82 12.86 1.92
C SER A 358 5.39 13.65 0.73
N GLY A 359 4.65 14.63 0.17
CA GLY A 359 5.27 15.44 -0.90
C GLY A 359 4.37 16.43 -1.59
N ARG A 360 3.08 16.15 -1.72
CA ARG A 360 2.11 17.07 -2.35
C ARG A 360 1.89 18.30 -1.47
N SER A 361 1.46 19.41 -2.09
CA SER A 361 1.26 20.69 -1.39
C SER A 361 0.40 20.54 -0.15
N ALA A 362 0.95 20.91 1.01
CA ALA A 362 0.26 20.78 2.29
C ALA A 362 -1.01 21.64 2.38
N TYR A 363 -2.02 21.14 3.07
CA TYR A 363 -3.25 21.88 3.39
C TYR A 363 -3.16 22.45 4.81
N ASP A 364 -3.55 23.70 4.99
CA ASP A 364 -3.51 24.41 6.27
C ASP A 364 -4.91 24.68 6.89
N GLY A 365 -5.97 24.18 6.25
CA GLY A 365 -7.36 24.39 6.60
C GLY A 365 -7.90 23.50 7.74
N LEU A 366 -7.11 23.13 8.73
CA LEU A 366 -7.59 22.30 9.85
C LEU A 366 -8.69 23.01 10.65
N VAL A 367 -9.83 22.31 10.85
CA VAL A 367 -10.98 22.90 11.59
C VAL A 367 -10.66 23.19 13.04
N GLU A 368 -11.22 24.29 13.54
CA GLU A 368 -11.15 24.66 14.95
C GLU A 368 -12.58 24.86 15.53
N PRO A 369 -12.86 24.38 16.74
CA PRO A 369 -11.96 23.65 17.65
C PRO A 369 -11.61 22.24 17.12
N LYS A 370 -10.44 21.73 17.49
CA LYS A 370 -10.01 20.36 17.17
C LYS A 370 -11.09 19.36 17.59
N PRO A 371 -11.51 18.41 16.69
CA PRO A 371 -12.48 17.38 17.04
C PRO A 371 -12.02 16.54 18.23
N ALA A 372 -12.97 16.05 19.03
CA ALA A 372 -12.66 15.29 20.23
C ALA A 372 -11.93 13.97 19.95
N TRP A 373 -12.19 13.37 18.79
CA TRP A 373 -11.56 12.15 18.35
C TRP A 373 -10.12 12.34 17.83
N SER A 374 -9.72 13.56 17.45
CA SER A 374 -8.36 13.86 16.99
C SER A 374 -7.39 13.88 18.18
N ALA A 375 -6.39 13.02 18.17
CA ALA A 375 -5.37 12.96 19.21
C ALA A 375 -4.21 13.91 18.91
N TYR A 376 -3.62 13.81 17.72
CA TYR A 376 -2.53 14.65 17.23
C TYR A 376 -2.78 15.07 15.79
N ARG A 377 -2.37 16.27 15.40
CA ARG A 377 -2.39 16.73 14.00
C ARG A 377 -1.34 17.81 13.77
N GLU A 378 -0.76 17.79 12.58
CA GLU A 378 0.26 18.76 12.16
C GLU A 378 0.30 18.91 10.65
N VAL A 379 0.47 20.15 10.19
CA VAL A 379 0.73 20.48 8.78
C VAL A 379 2.23 20.58 8.58
N ALA A 380 2.86 19.47 8.21
CA ALA A 380 4.30 19.39 7.96
C ALA A 380 4.59 18.25 6.98
N TYR A 381 5.61 18.41 6.13
CA TYR A 381 6.09 17.31 5.29
C TYR A 381 6.87 16.30 6.10
N GLY A 382 6.71 15.03 5.74
CA GLY A 382 7.39 13.93 6.40
C GLY A 382 6.90 12.58 5.93
N TYR A 383 7.20 11.58 6.71
CA TYR A 383 6.77 10.20 6.51
C TYR A 383 6.46 9.55 7.85
N THR A 384 5.77 8.45 7.81
CA THR A 384 5.55 7.65 9.01
C THR A 384 6.29 6.32 8.91
N ILE A 385 6.67 5.83 10.09
CA ILE A 385 7.30 4.53 10.25
C ILE A 385 6.74 3.86 11.49
N PHE A 386 6.50 2.57 11.44
CA PHE A 386 6.14 1.83 12.63
C PHE A 386 6.90 0.52 12.76
N GLU A 387 7.31 0.25 13.97
CA GLU A 387 7.91 -1.01 14.37
C GLU A 387 6.82 -1.90 14.97
N ALA A 388 6.68 -3.11 14.45
CA ALA A 388 5.76 -4.10 14.96
C ALA A 388 6.49 -5.33 15.48
N THR A 389 5.99 -5.84 16.59
CA THR A 389 6.34 -7.15 17.17
C THR A 389 5.05 -7.97 17.29
N PRO A 390 5.07 -9.26 17.63
CA PRO A 390 3.84 -9.99 17.89
C PRO A 390 2.94 -9.37 18.98
N THR A 391 3.46 -8.49 19.83
CA THR A 391 2.76 -7.98 21.01
C THR A 391 2.60 -6.47 21.07
N SER A 392 3.30 -5.72 20.23
CA SER A 392 3.26 -4.25 20.22
C SER A 392 3.43 -3.65 18.83
N ILE A 393 2.88 -2.47 18.61
CA ILE A 393 3.18 -1.56 17.50
C ILE A 393 3.62 -0.24 18.10
N ASN A 394 4.79 0.26 17.67
CA ASN A 394 5.24 1.62 17.93
C ASN A 394 5.20 2.43 16.65
N TYR A 395 4.31 3.39 16.54
CA TYR A 395 4.09 4.22 15.37
C TYR A 395 4.64 5.63 15.55
N LYS A 396 5.34 6.15 14.53
CA LYS A 396 6.00 7.46 14.58
C LYS A 396 5.73 8.27 13.31
N PHE A 397 5.53 9.57 13.48
CA PHE A 397 5.60 10.56 12.42
C PHE A 397 6.92 11.32 12.50
N ILE A 398 7.68 11.36 11.41
CA ILE A 398 9.00 11.98 11.30
C ILE A 398 8.92 13.14 10.30
N ARG A 399 9.29 14.35 10.74
CA ARG A 399 9.32 15.53 9.87
C ARG A 399 10.55 15.53 8.97
N ASN A 400 10.37 15.93 7.72
CA ASN A 400 11.51 16.14 6.80
C ASN A 400 12.44 17.26 7.27
N SER A 401 11.88 18.35 7.75
CA SER A 401 12.60 19.61 8.00
C SER A 401 13.71 19.52 9.05
N ASP A 402 13.58 18.62 10.01
CA ASP A 402 14.52 18.49 11.13
C ASP A 402 14.82 17.04 11.55
N GLY A 403 14.19 16.05 10.91
CA GLY A 403 14.35 14.63 11.22
C GLY A 403 13.79 14.23 12.59
N ASN A 404 13.04 15.12 13.25
CA ASN A 404 12.52 14.85 14.58
C ASN A 404 11.21 14.04 14.52
N VAL A 405 11.04 13.13 15.47
CA VAL A 405 9.78 12.46 15.74
C VAL A 405 8.80 13.47 16.31
N ALA A 406 7.71 13.75 15.60
CA ALA A 406 6.69 14.71 15.96
C ALA A 406 5.53 14.08 16.74
N ASP A 407 5.18 12.86 16.39
CA ASP A 407 4.20 12.03 17.09
C ASP A 407 4.80 10.63 17.30
N ASP A 408 4.56 10.04 18.47
CA ASP A 408 5.09 8.72 18.86
C ASP A 408 4.04 8.05 19.76
N PHE A 409 3.48 6.92 19.32
CA PHE A 409 2.49 6.21 20.12
C PHE A 409 2.65 4.68 20.02
N TRP A 410 2.07 4.02 21.01
CA TRP A 410 2.15 2.57 21.21
C TRP A 410 0.77 1.94 21.26
N ILE A 411 0.62 0.82 20.57
CA ILE A 411 -0.49 -0.12 20.70
C ILE A 411 0.07 -1.41 21.30
N ILE A 412 -0.63 -1.99 22.26
CA ILE A 412 -0.21 -3.24 22.91
C ILE A 412 -1.40 -4.20 22.94
N ASN A 413 -1.19 -5.46 22.56
CA ASN A 413 -2.22 -6.50 22.60
C ASN A 413 -2.12 -7.42 23.83
N THR A 414 -1.02 -7.36 24.59
CA THR A 414 -0.83 -8.14 25.82
C THR A 414 -0.07 -7.31 26.85
N LEU A 415 -0.33 -7.57 28.15
CA LEU A 415 0.42 -6.94 29.24
C LEU A 415 1.76 -7.67 29.55
N GLU A 416 2.03 -8.81 28.90
CA GLU A 416 3.28 -9.56 29.03
C GLU A 416 4.36 -9.05 28.06
N VAL A 417 4.36 -7.75 27.76
CA VAL A 417 5.40 -7.13 26.93
C VAL A 417 6.61 -6.83 27.80
N ASP A 418 7.78 -7.31 27.41
CA ASP A 418 9.08 -6.84 27.92
C ASP A 418 9.34 -5.44 27.41
N LEU A 419 8.61 -4.45 27.93
CA LEU A 419 8.90 -3.05 27.64
C LEU A 419 10.27 -2.70 28.25
N PRO A 420 11.08 -1.91 27.54
CA PRO A 420 12.40 -1.51 28.03
C PRO A 420 12.36 -0.65 29.30
N ILE A 421 11.17 -0.32 29.81
CA ILE A 421 10.94 0.47 31.03
C ILE A 421 9.89 -0.23 31.88
N GLU A 422 10.19 -0.45 33.18
CA GLU A 422 9.19 -0.90 34.15
C GLU A 422 8.02 0.10 34.21
N ILE A 423 6.85 -0.31 33.75
CA ILE A 423 5.61 0.45 33.97
C ILE A 423 5.35 0.41 35.49
N PRO A 424 5.25 1.56 36.17
CA PRO A 424 4.94 1.55 37.58
C PRO A 424 3.60 0.85 37.81
N ASN A 425 3.62 -0.25 38.50
CA ASN A 425 2.47 -1.12 38.79
C ASN A 425 1.57 -0.40 39.82
N ASN A 426 0.88 0.68 39.41
CA ASN A 426 -0.01 1.47 40.28
C ASN A 426 -1.50 1.16 40.05
N ARG A 427 -1.82 0.05 39.38
CA ARG A 427 -3.17 -0.50 39.37
C ARG A 427 -3.25 -1.70 40.28
N THR A 428 -3.84 -1.49 41.45
CA THR A 428 -4.43 -2.59 42.22
C THR A 428 -5.65 -3.09 41.45
N THR A 429 -5.46 -4.06 40.56
CA THR A 429 -6.56 -4.78 39.93
C THR A 429 -7.25 -5.62 40.99
N ASN A 430 -8.51 -5.31 41.26
CA ASN A 430 -9.40 -6.27 41.93
C ASN A 430 -9.71 -7.37 40.89
N GLU A 431 -9.07 -8.53 41.04
CA GLU A 431 -9.13 -9.70 40.16
C GLU A 431 -10.50 -10.39 40.05
N THR A 432 -11.62 -9.72 40.31
CA THR A 432 -12.94 -10.38 40.36
C THR A 432 -13.96 -9.93 39.34
N ASP A 433 -13.67 -8.97 38.48
CA ASP A 433 -14.68 -8.41 37.54
C ASP A 433 -14.40 -8.65 36.04
N ASP A 434 -13.20 -9.06 35.65
CA ASP A 434 -12.83 -9.17 34.23
C ASP A 434 -13.48 -10.39 33.53
N ASP A 435 -13.56 -11.56 34.19
CA ASP A 435 -14.17 -12.76 33.59
C ASP A 435 -15.68 -12.60 33.35
N THR A 436 -16.37 -11.80 34.18
CA THR A 436 -17.80 -11.57 34.06
C THR A 436 -18.14 -10.62 32.92
N ILE A 437 -17.28 -9.67 32.62
CA ILE A 437 -17.46 -8.71 31.51
C ILE A 437 -17.18 -9.39 30.19
N ILE A 438 -16.13 -10.19 30.09
CA ILE A 438 -15.80 -10.97 28.88
C ILE A 438 -16.91 -11.96 28.52
N ASP A 439 -17.50 -12.63 29.50
CA ASP A 439 -18.62 -13.55 29.27
C ASP A 439 -19.92 -12.80 28.90
N GLN A 440 -20.16 -11.61 29.44
CA GLN A 440 -21.29 -10.77 29.04
C GLN A 440 -21.12 -10.19 27.62
N ILE A 441 -19.90 -9.84 27.21
CA ILE A 441 -19.59 -9.38 25.85
C ILE A 441 -19.74 -10.53 24.86
N LYS A 442 -19.30 -11.74 25.19
CA LYS A 442 -19.52 -12.95 24.36
C LYS A 442 -20.99 -13.27 24.18
N GLU A 443 -21.81 -13.15 25.25
CA GLU A 443 -23.25 -13.35 25.15
C GLU A 443 -23.96 -12.26 24.33
N LEU A 444 -23.53 -11.01 24.42
CA LEU A 444 -24.07 -9.91 23.63
C LEU A 444 -23.71 -10.06 22.14
N ASN A 445 -22.47 -10.41 21.83
CA ASN A 445 -22.04 -10.66 20.45
C ASN A 445 -22.71 -11.88 19.83
N TYR A 446 -22.90 -12.98 20.59
CA TYR A 446 -23.61 -14.16 20.12
C TYR A 446 -25.11 -13.87 19.83
N ASN A 447 -25.72 -13.02 20.63
CA ASN A 447 -27.12 -12.62 20.44
C ASN A 447 -27.31 -11.59 19.33
N SER A 448 -26.36 -10.69 19.09
CA SER A 448 -26.40 -9.75 17.98
C SER A 448 -26.15 -10.45 16.63
N PHE A 449 -25.21 -11.40 16.56
CA PHE A 449 -24.97 -12.23 15.39
C PHE A 449 -26.20 -13.10 15.02
N ALA A 450 -26.85 -13.69 16.02
CA ALA A 450 -28.09 -14.46 15.82
C ALA A 450 -29.25 -13.56 15.36
N LEU A 451 -29.30 -12.30 15.80
CA LEU A 451 -30.34 -11.35 15.39
C LEU A 451 -30.12 -10.84 13.96
N THR A 452 -28.87 -10.55 13.58
CA THR A 452 -28.51 -10.07 12.23
C THR A 452 -28.76 -11.19 11.21
N THR A 453 -28.35 -12.42 11.50
CA THR A 453 -28.61 -13.58 10.65
C THR A 453 -30.12 -13.86 10.49
N ALA A 454 -30.90 -13.65 11.55
CA ALA A 454 -32.34 -13.81 11.51
C ALA A 454 -33.04 -12.71 10.68
N ILE A 455 -32.54 -11.47 10.71
CA ILE A 455 -33.07 -10.35 9.92
C ILE A 455 -32.76 -10.55 8.42
N VAL A 456 -31.54 -10.98 8.07
CA VAL A 456 -31.16 -11.30 6.69
C VAL A 456 -32.03 -12.46 6.15
N ALA A 457 -32.25 -13.53 6.92
CA ALA A 457 -33.10 -14.64 6.54
C ALA A 457 -34.55 -14.22 6.38
N LEU A 458 -35.08 -13.35 7.23
CA LEU A 458 -36.46 -12.83 7.14
C LEU A 458 -36.64 -11.91 5.92
N THR A 459 -35.62 -11.09 5.59
CA THR A 459 -35.66 -10.21 4.41
C THR A 459 -35.62 -11.03 3.12
N ALA A 460 -34.81 -12.10 3.08
CA ALA A 460 -34.76 -13.01 1.94
C ALA A 460 -36.12 -13.77 1.73
N ILE A 461 -36.76 -14.20 2.82
CA ILE A 461 -38.06 -14.86 2.78
C ILE A 461 -39.16 -13.87 2.36
N PHE A 462 -39.12 -12.63 2.77
CA PHE A 462 -40.08 -11.60 2.40
C PHE A 462 -39.98 -11.25 0.90
N ASN A 463 -38.76 -11.10 0.37
CA ASN A 463 -38.50 -10.84 -1.04
C ASN A 463 -38.89 -12.02 -1.95
N LEU A 464 -38.80 -13.26 -1.48
CA LEU A 464 -39.27 -14.44 -2.20
C LEU A 464 -40.82 -14.54 -2.24
N LYS A 465 -41.52 -13.99 -1.23
CA LYS A 465 -43.00 -13.96 -1.23
C LYS A 465 -43.60 -12.84 -2.08
N VAL A 466 -42.88 -11.73 -2.24
CA VAL A 466 -43.33 -10.58 -3.08
C VAL A 466 -43.16 -10.88 -4.58
N ARG A 467 -42.23 -11.78 -4.97
CA ARG A 467 -42.04 -12.21 -6.38
C ARG A 467 -42.97 -13.32 -6.83
N LYS A 468 -43.86 -13.81 -5.97
CA LYS A 468 -44.87 -14.87 -6.29
C LYS A 468 -46.31 -14.37 -6.24
N LYS A 469 -46.54 -13.09 -6.25
CA LYS A 469 -47.81 -12.43 -6.53
C LYS A 469 -47.60 -11.48 -7.71
#